data_560667b583f6ac0e35973f8876060356
#
_entry.id   560667b583f6ac0e35973f8876060356
#
_cell.length_a   1.000
_cell.length_b   1.000
_cell.length_c   1.000
_cell.angle_alpha   90.00
_cell.angle_beta   90.00
_cell.angle_gamma   90.00
#
_symmetry.space_group_name_H-M   'P 1'
#
loop_
_entity.id
_entity.type
_entity.pdbx_description
1 polymer ?
#
loop_
_entity_poly.entity_id
_entity_poly.type
_entity_poly.pdbx_seq_one_letter_code
_entity_poly.pdbx_strand_id
1 'polypeptide(L)'
;MDARPPGDQSVNIYYGRMHTLDASTSTIPPHLEELVATGAAAYAALEWASFATNRVNVGGQDVWRQYLTWGQERLAVFSHALAKHSRRNAVRVRQLYTPATSSVDQSTVWQP
;
A
#
# COMPACT_ATOMS: atom_id res chain seq x y z
N MET A 1 -35.34 30.73 -3.38
CA MET A 1 -33.97 30.87 -2.88
C MET A 1 -33.04 29.97 -3.60
N ASP A 2 -31.92 30.49 -3.92
CA ASP A 2 -30.95 29.71 -4.66
C ASP A 2 -30.18 28.80 -3.72
N ALA A 3 -30.25 27.51 -3.94
CA ALA A 3 -29.56 26.54 -3.10
C ALA A 3 -28.09 26.35 -3.50
N ARG A 4 -27.69 26.96 -4.56
CA ARG A 4 -26.31 26.83 -4.98
C ARG A 4 -25.38 27.57 -4.06
N PRO A 5 -24.20 27.01 -3.79
CA PRO A 5 -23.20 27.72 -3.03
C PRO A 5 -22.68 28.91 -3.81
N PRO A 6 -22.08 29.87 -3.12
CA PRO A 6 -21.44 30.98 -3.81
C PRO A 6 -20.38 30.48 -4.80
N GLY A 7 -20.16 31.27 -5.83
CA GLY A 7 -19.27 30.84 -6.89
C GLY A 7 -17.82 30.66 -6.49
N ASP A 8 -17.42 31.23 -5.38
CA ASP A 8 -16.05 31.13 -4.92
C ASP A 8 -15.84 30.06 -3.87
N GLN A 9 -16.83 29.24 -3.57
CA GLN A 9 -16.66 28.13 -2.67
C GLN A 9 -15.87 27.02 -3.35
N SER A 10 -14.96 26.43 -2.59
CA SER A 10 -14.16 25.32 -3.07
C SER A 10 -14.63 24.03 -2.45
N VAL A 11 -14.42 22.94 -3.17
CA VAL A 11 -14.71 21.60 -2.69
C VAL A 11 -13.41 20.83 -2.65
N ASN A 12 -13.14 20.21 -1.51
CA ASN A 12 -11.93 19.41 -1.35
C ASN A 12 -12.27 17.94 -1.62
N ILE A 13 -11.52 17.35 -2.51
CA ILE A 13 -11.69 15.95 -2.87
C ILE A 13 -10.42 15.21 -2.51
N TYR A 14 -10.55 14.17 -1.70
CA TYR A 14 -9.42 13.35 -1.29
C TYR A 14 -9.50 12.02 -2.00
N TYR A 15 -8.42 11.64 -2.66
CA TYR A 15 -8.38 10.41 -3.43
C TYR A 15 -6.99 9.80 -3.36
N GLY A 16 -6.93 8.50 -3.62
CA GLY A 16 -5.67 7.80 -3.69
C GLY A 16 -5.11 7.85 -5.11
N ARG A 17 -3.81 7.93 -5.20
CA ARG A 17 -3.11 7.84 -6.48
C ARG A 17 -1.79 7.13 -6.28
N MET A 18 -1.27 6.59 -7.34
CA MET A 18 0.01 5.91 -7.27
C MET A 18 1.14 6.93 -7.14
N HIS A 19 2.15 6.53 -6.39
CA HIS A 19 3.35 7.34 -6.31
C HIS A 19 4.12 7.30 -7.60
N THR A 20 4.83 8.37 -7.88
CA THR A 20 5.72 8.45 -9.03
C THR A 20 7.14 8.63 -8.56
N LEU A 21 8.06 8.07 -9.29
CA LEU A 21 9.47 8.13 -8.98
C LEU A 21 10.25 8.28 -10.28
N ASP A 22 11.06 9.31 -10.37
CA ASP A 22 11.96 9.47 -11.51
C ASP A 22 13.34 9.90 -11.01
N ALA A 23 14.24 10.22 -11.92
CA ALA A 23 15.62 10.52 -11.56
C ALA A 23 15.78 11.75 -10.68
N SER A 24 14.84 12.65 -10.71
CA SER A 24 14.97 13.93 -10.01
C SER A 24 13.93 14.15 -8.93
N THR A 25 12.80 13.44 -8.99
CA THR A 25 11.70 13.68 -8.05
C THR A 25 11.07 12.37 -7.59
N SER A 26 10.47 12.44 -6.42
CA SER A 26 9.76 11.31 -5.85
C SER A 26 8.58 11.84 -5.05
N THR A 27 7.45 11.19 -5.19
CA THR A 27 6.28 11.51 -4.37
C THR A 27 6.21 10.64 -3.13
N ILE A 28 7.15 9.70 -2.96
CA ILE A 28 7.17 8.83 -1.80
C ILE A 28 7.63 9.64 -0.58
N PRO A 29 6.89 9.59 0.53
CA PRO A 29 7.32 10.30 1.73
C PRO A 29 8.68 9.80 2.21
N PRO A 30 9.53 10.69 2.73
CA PRO A 30 10.87 10.28 3.18
C PRO A 30 10.86 9.18 4.21
N HIS A 31 9.90 9.13 5.10
CA HIS A 31 9.85 8.11 6.13
C HIS A 31 9.50 6.72 5.59
N LEU A 32 9.08 6.62 4.33
CA LEU A 32 8.78 5.35 3.70
C LEU A 32 9.84 4.92 2.71
N GLU A 33 10.88 5.71 2.52
CA GLU A 33 11.92 5.38 1.55
C GLU A 33 12.65 4.10 1.91
N GLU A 34 12.92 3.90 3.18
CA GLU A 34 13.58 2.67 3.62
C GLU A 34 12.72 1.44 3.35
N LEU A 35 11.42 1.57 3.53
CA LEU A 35 10.49 0.48 3.24
C LEU A 35 10.56 0.10 1.76
N VAL A 36 10.56 1.10 0.87
CA VAL A 36 10.65 0.85 -0.56
C VAL A 36 11.99 0.19 -0.89
N ALA A 37 13.08 0.66 -0.29
CA ALA A 37 14.39 0.07 -0.51
C ALA A 37 14.44 -1.39 -0.05
N THR A 38 13.84 -1.69 1.08
CA THR A 38 13.77 -3.07 1.57
C THR A 38 13.05 -3.98 0.59
N GLY A 39 11.92 -3.54 0.07
CA GLY A 39 11.18 -4.31 -0.92
C GLY A 39 11.97 -4.51 -2.21
N ALA A 40 12.60 -3.46 -2.69
CA ALA A 40 13.40 -3.54 -3.90
C ALA A 40 14.57 -4.51 -3.73
N ALA A 41 15.25 -4.46 -2.60
CA ALA A 41 16.35 -5.37 -2.32
C ALA A 41 15.87 -6.83 -2.24
N ALA A 42 14.73 -7.06 -1.64
CA ALA A 42 14.16 -8.40 -1.54
C ALA A 42 13.87 -8.97 -2.93
N TYR A 43 13.22 -8.22 -3.78
CA TYR A 43 12.91 -8.66 -5.13
C TYR A 43 14.19 -8.88 -5.96
N ALA A 44 15.15 -7.98 -5.82
CA ALA A 44 16.41 -8.12 -6.54
C ALA A 44 17.15 -9.39 -6.11
N ALA A 45 17.14 -9.72 -4.83
CA ALA A 45 17.78 -10.93 -4.34
C ALA A 45 17.09 -12.19 -4.86
N LEU A 46 15.76 -12.18 -4.94
CA LEU A 46 15.01 -13.31 -5.46
C LEU A 46 15.31 -13.51 -6.96
N GLU A 47 15.37 -12.44 -7.71
CA GLU A 47 15.72 -12.53 -9.11
C GLU A 47 17.16 -13.02 -9.31
N TRP A 48 18.07 -12.53 -8.49
CA TRP A 48 19.45 -12.98 -8.56
C TRP A 48 19.56 -14.46 -8.21
N ALA A 49 18.81 -14.93 -7.22
CA ALA A 49 18.80 -16.34 -6.87
C ALA A 49 18.37 -17.20 -8.06
N SER A 50 17.34 -16.76 -8.76
CA SER A 50 16.87 -17.46 -9.95
C SER A 50 17.93 -17.49 -11.03
N PHE A 51 18.62 -16.36 -11.24
CA PHE A 51 19.67 -16.27 -12.24
C PHE A 51 20.86 -17.15 -11.87
N ALA A 52 21.21 -17.22 -10.59
CA ALA A 52 22.40 -17.91 -10.12
C ALA A 52 22.23 -19.41 -9.97
N THR A 53 21.05 -19.96 -10.13
CA THR A 53 20.75 -21.35 -9.79
C THR A 53 21.63 -22.36 -10.51
N ASN A 54 21.91 -22.14 -11.79
CA ASN A 54 22.68 -23.09 -12.59
C ASN A 54 24.04 -22.55 -12.98
N ARG A 55 24.59 -21.64 -12.16
CA ARG A 55 25.86 -21.01 -12.49
C ARG A 55 26.88 -21.28 -11.39
N VAL A 56 28.14 -21.26 -11.78
CA VAL A 56 29.22 -21.28 -10.81
C VAL A 56 29.42 -19.87 -10.31
N ASN A 57 29.28 -19.70 -9.02
CA ASN A 57 29.31 -18.38 -8.38
C ASN A 57 30.56 -18.26 -7.52
N VAL A 58 30.98 -17.04 -7.26
CA VAL A 58 32.16 -16.79 -6.43
C VAL A 58 31.93 -17.31 -5.05
N GLY A 59 30.97 -17.42 -4.44
CA GLY A 59 30.75 -17.96 -3.11
C GLY A 59 30.48 -19.47 -3.05
N GLY A 60 30.54 -20.18 -4.18
CA GLY A 60 30.27 -21.61 -4.22
C GLY A 60 28.92 -21.93 -4.86
N GLN A 61 28.62 -23.24 -4.89
CA GLN A 61 27.44 -23.70 -5.61
C GLN A 61 26.13 -23.35 -4.92
N ASP A 62 26.17 -23.12 -3.61
CA ASP A 62 24.95 -22.86 -2.85
C ASP A 62 24.67 -21.38 -2.63
N VAL A 63 25.38 -20.51 -3.33
CA VAL A 63 25.17 -19.05 -3.17
C VAL A 63 23.74 -18.66 -3.50
N TRP A 64 23.15 -19.29 -4.51
CA TRP A 64 21.78 -18.97 -4.89
C TRP A 64 20.80 -19.25 -3.75
N ARG A 65 21.06 -20.26 -2.92
CA ARG A 65 20.20 -20.54 -1.77
C ARG A 65 20.28 -19.44 -0.72
N GLN A 66 21.48 -18.89 -0.55
CA GLN A 66 21.65 -17.78 0.39
C GLN A 66 20.87 -16.56 -0.06
N TYR A 67 20.95 -16.25 -1.35
CA TYR A 67 20.17 -15.14 -1.89
C TYR A 67 18.67 -15.41 -1.80
N LEU A 68 18.26 -16.64 -2.06
CA LEU A 68 16.86 -17.02 -1.96
C LEU A 68 16.35 -16.85 -0.54
N THR A 69 17.07 -17.38 0.43
CA THR A 69 16.68 -17.32 1.83
C THR A 69 16.63 -15.87 2.31
N TRP A 70 17.68 -15.12 2.01
CA TRP A 70 17.74 -13.72 2.42
C TRP A 70 16.60 -12.92 1.78
N GLY A 71 16.36 -13.15 0.49
CA GLY A 71 15.29 -12.45 -0.22
C GLY A 71 13.92 -12.78 0.36
N GLN A 72 13.67 -14.03 0.67
CA GLN A 72 12.40 -14.42 1.26
C GLN A 72 12.19 -13.80 2.63
N GLU A 73 13.24 -13.78 3.46
CA GLU A 73 13.16 -13.14 4.76
C GLU A 73 12.88 -11.65 4.65
N ARG A 74 13.58 -10.98 3.74
CA ARG A 74 13.38 -9.55 3.54
C ARG A 74 12.02 -9.25 2.94
N LEU A 75 11.53 -10.10 2.06
CA LEU A 75 10.20 -9.93 1.50
C LEU A 75 9.13 -10.06 2.58
N ALA A 76 9.32 -10.98 3.53
CA ALA A 76 8.40 -11.13 4.64
C ALA A 76 8.40 -9.87 5.51
N VAL A 77 9.58 -9.32 5.80
CA VAL A 77 9.70 -8.07 6.56
C VAL A 77 9.00 -6.93 5.82
N PHE A 78 9.25 -6.83 4.52
CA PHE A 78 8.64 -5.80 3.70
C PHE A 78 7.12 -5.92 3.71
N SER A 79 6.60 -7.12 3.51
CA SER A 79 5.15 -7.33 3.47
C SER A 79 4.50 -6.99 4.81
N HIS A 80 5.15 -7.36 5.90
CA HIS A 80 4.64 -7.04 7.23
C HIS A 80 4.63 -5.53 7.48
N ALA A 81 5.70 -4.86 7.12
CA ALA A 81 5.78 -3.41 7.28
C ALA A 81 4.80 -2.70 6.36
N LEU A 82 4.65 -3.20 5.14
CA LEU A 82 3.72 -2.63 4.19
C LEU A 82 2.28 -2.72 4.71
N ALA A 83 1.94 -3.83 5.34
CA ALA A 83 0.61 -4.01 5.90
C ALA A 83 0.32 -2.97 7.00
N LYS A 84 1.32 -2.57 7.76
CA LYS A 84 1.14 -1.54 8.78
C LYS A 84 0.83 -0.18 8.19
N HIS A 85 1.34 0.09 7.01
CA HIS A 85 1.15 1.37 6.35
C HIS A 85 0.03 1.34 5.32
N SER A 86 -0.53 0.17 5.06
CA SER A 86 -1.55 0.07 4.05
C SER A 86 -2.84 0.75 4.53
N ARG A 87 -3.49 1.38 3.59
CA ARG A 87 -4.80 1.96 3.86
C ARG A 87 -5.76 1.37 2.86
N ARG A 88 -6.94 1.13 3.33
CA ARG A 88 -7.96 0.67 2.41
C ARG A 88 -8.23 1.75 1.40
N ASN A 89 -8.21 1.36 0.15
CA ASN A 89 -8.55 2.27 -0.92
C ASN A 89 -10.06 2.39 -1.01
N ALA A 90 -10.65 2.86 0.07
CA ALA A 90 -12.08 3.02 0.16
C ALA A 90 -12.39 4.48 0.38
N VAL A 91 -13.33 4.98 -0.36
CA VAL A 91 -13.80 6.33 -0.17
C VAL A 91 -14.62 6.34 1.11
N ARG A 92 -14.25 7.19 2.02
CA ARG A 92 -15.06 7.38 3.21
C ARG A 92 -16.26 8.20 2.85
N VAL A 93 -17.39 7.58 2.89
CA VAL A 93 -18.63 8.29 2.69
C VAL A 93 -19.19 8.64 4.06
N ARG A 94 -19.34 9.93 4.29
CA ARG A 94 -19.91 10.40 5.52
C ARG A 94 -21.27 10.97 5.21
N GLN A 95 -22.27 10.42 5.84
CA GLN A 95 -23.60 10.95 5.66
C GLN A 95 -23.73 12.28 6.38
N LEU A 96 -24.14 13.28 5.65
CA LEU A 96 -24.45 14.57 6.23
C LEU A 96 -25.82 14.56 6.90
N TYR A 97 -26.61 13.59 6.56
CA TYR A 97 -27.98 13.53 7.02
C TYR A 97 -28.32 12.08 7.33
N THR A 98 -28.78 11.84 8.50
CA THR A 98 -29.17 10.51 8.92
C THR A 98 -30.66 10.42 8.98
N PRO A 99 -31.29 9.57 8.20
CA PRO A 99 -32.72 9.42 8.26
C PRO A 99 -33.19 8.97 9.63
N ALA A 100 -34.26 9.51 10.08
CA ALA A 100 -34.77 9.18 11.40
C ALA A 100 -35.20 7.73 11.52
N THR A 101 -35.56 7.14 10.41
CA THR A 101 -36.02 5.77 10.44
C THR A 101 -34.92 4.74 10.48
N SER A 102 -33.73 5.15 10.25
CA SER A 102 -32.67 4.17 10.12
C SER A 102 -32.41 3.41 11.39
N SER A 103 -32.60 4.04 12.50
CA SER A 103 -32.31 3.37 13.76
C SER A 103 -33.39 2.38 14.13
N VAL A 104 -34.56 2.62 13.73
CA VAL A 104 -35.65 1.75 14.13
C VAL A 104 -35.51 0.39 13.50
N ASP A 105 -35.17 0.38 12.28
CA ASP A 105 -35.15 -0.85 11.61
C ASP A 105 -34.16 -1.81 12.14
N GLN A 106 -33.10 -1.28 12.64
CA GLN A 106 -32.10 -2.15 13.14
C GLN A 106 -32.47 -2.83 14.36
N SER A 107 -33.30 -2.21 15.12
CA SER A 107 -33.62 -2.83 16.37
C SER A 107 -34.66 -3.90 16.22
N THR A 108 -35.46 -3.78 15.25
CA THR A 108 -36.54 -4.70 15.18
C THR A 108 -36.30 -5.77 14.26
N VAL A 109 -35.77 -5.59 13.51
CA VAL A 109 -35.70 -6.38 12.65
C VAL A 109 -34.89 -7.14 12.41
N TRP A 110 -34.79 -7.60 12.47
CA TRP A 110 -33.99 -8.30 12.29
C TRP A 110 -33.77 -9.10 13.05
N GLN A 111 -34.26 -9.08 13.47
CA GLN A 111 -34.28 -9.28 14.10
C GLN A 111 -34.57 -9.64 14.08
N PRO A 112 -34.76 -10.14 13.94
CA PRO A 112 -35.16 -10.24 14.18
C PRO A 112 -34.92 -10.40 14.39
#